data_16a1c50fa1972d604f363589496d2486
#
_entry.id   16a1c50fa1972d604f363589496d2486
#
_cell.length_a   1.000
_cell.length_b   1.000
_cell.length_c   1.000
_cell.angle_alpha   90.00
_cell.angle_beta   90.00
_cell.angle_gamma   90.00
#
_symmetry.space_group_name_H-M   'P 1'
#
loop_
_entity.id
_entity.type
_entity.pdbx_description
1 polymer ?
#
loop_
_entity_poly.entity_id
_entity_poly.type
_entity_poly.pdbx_seq_one_letter_code
_entity_poly.pdbx_strand_id
1 'polypeptide(L)'
;MKIVSWNVNGLRAIMKKGFKESVIELDPDILFIQETKMQEDQLVEEIYLKELGYTLTMHSGIRKGYSSVAVYTRVPVTEIIKGSGIEEYDAEGRVLQVNVGEYAIFGIYFPNGGKGDERMVYKMKFYDDLLAKFDALKEAGKKVIITGDFNVAHNEIDLANPESNKKTSGFLQIERDWFTKLLSHGYVDVYRDRNPEEVKYTWWDQRFRARDRNAGWRIDYFVVSENMTEDIVDMTIYNDIMGSDHCPLSLTLKGE
;
A
#
# COMPACT_ATOMS: atom_id res chain seq x y z
N MET A 1 8.41 -14.14 -8.19
CA MET A 1 8.46 -13.36 -6.92
C MET A 1 7.07 -12.91 -6.56
N LYS A 2 6.62 -13.11 -5.30
CA LYS A 2 5.30 -12.69 -4.80
C LYS A 2 5.45 -11.55 -3.81
N ILE A 3 4.83 -10.41 -4.11
CA ILE A 3 4.82 -9.20 -3.29
C ILE A 3 3.42 -9.07 -2.71
N VAL A 4 3.31 -8.88 -1.39
CA VAL A 4 2.05 -8.63 -0.69
C VAL A 4 2.07 -7.24 -0.05
N SER A 5 0.94 -6.58 -0.03
CA SER A 5 0.72 -5.32 0.68
C SER A 5 -0.50 -5.42 1.58
N TRP A 6 -0.40 -4.92 2.81
CA TRP A 6 -1.49 -4.97 3.78
C TRP A 6 -1.44 -3.81 4.77
N ASN A 7 -2.44 -2.95 4.76
CA ASN A 7 -2.66 -2.03 5.86
C ASN A 7 -3.27 -2.82 7.04
N VAL A 8 -2.51 -2.94 8.13
CA VAL A 8 -2.89 -3.79 9.28
C VAL A 8 -3.57 -3.01 10.40
N ASN A 9 -3.68 -1.69 10.28
CA ASN A 9 -4.30 -0.82 11.28
C ASN A 9 -3.79 -1.07 12.72
N GLY A 10 -2.48 -1.31 12.83
CA GLY A 10 -1.76 -1.60 14.07
C GLY A 10 -1.19 -3.00 14.14
N LEU A 11 0.14 -3.11 13.95
CA LEU A 11 0.83 -4.41 13.87
C LEU A 11 0.66 -5.25 15.15
N ARG A 12 0.78 -4.64 16.34
CA ARG A 12 0.55 -5.34 17.62
C ARG A 12 -0.88 -5.87 17.77
N ALA A 13 -1.85 -5.17 17.20
CA ALA A 13 -3.25 -5.59 17.29
C ALA A 13 -3.53 -6.78 16.38
N ILE A 14 -3.01 -6.75 15.14
CA ILE A 14 -3.24 -7.82 14.17
C ILE A 14 -2.47 -9.11 14.52
N MET A 15 -1.30 -9.01 15.18
CA MET A 15 -0.57 -10.18 15.69
C MET A 15 -1.46 -11.08 16.57
N LYS A 16 -2.39 -10.47 17.33
CA LYS A 16 -3.34 -11.20 18.18
C LYS A 16 -4.56 -11.76 17.45
N LYS A 17 -4.62 -11.55 16.13
CA LYS A 17 -5.78 -11.90 15.28
C LYS A 17 -5.40 -12.81 14.11
N GLY A 18 -4.32 -13.58 14.25
CA GLY A 18 -3.91 -14.54 13.23
C GLY A 18 -3.03 -13.98 12.12
N PHE A 19 -2.27 -12.91 12.38
CA PHE A 19 -1.36 -12.33 11.36
C PHE A 19 -0.35 -13.34 10.83
N LYS A 20 0.27 -14.12 11.72
CA LYS A 20 1.25 -15.14 11.33
C LYS A 20 0.65 -16.20 10.42
N GLU A 21 -0.53 -16.68 10.76
CA GLU A 21 -1.28 -17.67 9.98
C GLU A 21 -1.62 -17.10 8.60
N SER A 22 -2.05 -15.85 8.53
CA SER A 22 -2.30 -15.15 7.26
C SER A 22 -1.03 -15.00 6.43
N VAL A 23 0.12 -14.70 7.04
CA VAL A 23 1.41 -14.62 6.33
C VAL A 23 1.83 -15.99 5.77
N ILE A 24 1.60 -17.07 6.52
CA ILE A 24 1.86 -18.44 6.05
C ILE A 24 0.96 -18.78 4.85
N GLU A 25 -0.31 -18.43 4.90
CA GLU A 25 -1.28 -18.66 3.80
C GLU A 25 -0.93 -17.84 2.56
N LEU A 26 -0.58 -16.56 2.74
CA LEU A 26 -0.20 -15.67 1.65
C LEU A 26 1.14 -16.02 1.03
N ASP A 27 2.07 -16.57 1.81
CA ASP A 27 3.41 -17.00 1.42
C ASP A 27 4.18 -15.98 0.56
N PRO A 28 4.35 -14.71 1.03
CA PRO A 28 5.01 -13.67 0.26
C PRO A 28 6.54 -13.78 0.29
N ASP A 29 7.20 -13.37 -0.79
CA ASP A 29 8.64 -13.12 -0.81
C ASP A 29 8.97 -11.76 -0.17
N ILE A 30 8.08 -10.78 -0.40
CA ILE A 30 8.15 -9.44 0.17
C ILE A 30 6.75 -9.06 0.67
N LEU A 31 6.64 -8.61 1.93
CA LEU A 31 5.39 -8.18 2.52
C LEU A 31 5.52 -6.75 3.06
N PHE A 32 4.85 -5.80 2.40
CA PHE A 32 4.73 -4.44 2.89
C PHE A 32 3.54 -4.28 3.83
N ILE A 33 3.78 -3.61 4.95
CA ILE A 33 2.79 -3.33 5.99
C ILE A 33 2.63 -1.82 6.13
N GLN A 34 1.38 -1.34 6.06
CA GLN A 34 1.03 0.04 6.37
C GLN A 34 0.34 0.13 7.73
N GLU A 35 0.43 1.28 8.36
CA GLU A 35 -0.11 1.57 9.69
C GLU A 35 0.36 0.59 10.78
N THR A 36 1.67 0.40 10.92
CA THR A 36 2.19 -0.41 12.03
C THR A 36 1.84 0.19 13.38
N LYS A 37 1.70 1.53 13.45
CA LYS A 37 1.42 2.30 14.69
C LYS A 37 2.39 1.95 15.82
N MET A 38 3.63 1.63 15.46
CA MET A 38 4.69 1.21 16.37
C MET A 38 5.95 2.03 16.17
N GLN A 39 6.75 2.06 17.24
CA GLN A 39 8.14 2.50 17.20
C GLN A 39 9.06 1.28 17.16
N GLU A 40 10.29 1.45 16.67
CA GLU A 40 11.26 0.35 16.60
C GLU A 40 11.61 -0.22 17.98
N ASP A 41 11.59 0.62 19.04
CA ASP A 41 11.81 0.21 20.44
C ASP A 41 10.66 -0.64 21.04
N GLN A 42 9.56 -0.79 20.33
CA GLN A 42 8.39 -1.57 20.75
C GLN A 42 8.32 -2.95 20.07
N LEU A 43 9.31 -3.30 19.24
CA LEU A 43 9.38 -4.59 18.57
C LEU A 43 9.65 -5.71 19.57
N VAL A 44 8.82 -6.76 19.53
CA VAL A 44 8.97 -8.00 20.30
C VAL A 44 9.33 -9.13 19.32
N GLU A 45 9.90 -10.23 19.85
CA GLU A 45 10.48 -11.30 19.02
C GLU A 45 9.48 -11.90 18.03
N GLU A 46 8.22 -12.08 18.44
CA GLU A 46 7.16 -12.67 17.62
C GLU A 46 6.84 -11.84 16.37
N ILE A 47 7.13 -10.53 16.39
CA ILE A 47 6.87 -9.63 15.26
C ILE A 47 7.86 -9.88 14.12
N TYR A 48 9.08 -10.38 14.41
CA TYR A 48 10.10 -10.56 13.37
C TYR A 48 9.81 -11.70 12.38
N LEU A 49 8.97 -12.66 12.72
CA LEU A 49 8.67 -13.85 11.90
C LEU A 49 9.94 -14.58 11.42
N LYS A 50 11.00 -14.60 12.25
CA LYS A 50 12.30 -15.18 11.90
C LYS A 50 12.21 -16.67 11.58
N GLU A 51 11.32 -17.40 12.24
CA GLU A 51 11.06 -18.80 12.01
C GLU A 51 10.48 -19.10 10.61
N LEU A 52 9.92 -18.08 9.96
CA LEU A 52 9.45 -18.14 8.58
C LEU A 52 10.49 -17.62 7.57
N GLY A 53 11.69 -17.28 8.04
CA GLY A 53 12.80 -16.81 7.21
C GLY A 53 12.78 -15.32 6.88
N TYR A 54 11.93 -14.52 7.53
CA TYR A 54 11.84 -13.10 7.23
C TYR A 54 12.87 -12.25 7.98
N THR A 55 13.32 -11.20 7.29
CA THR A 55 13.97 -10.03 7.87
C THR A 55 13.00 -8.87 7.86
N LEU A 56 12.90 -8.14 8.99
CA LEU A 56 12.02 -6.99 9.16
C LEU A 56 12.80 -5.68 9.08
N THR A 57 12.31 -4.75 8.26
CA THR A 57 12.74 -3.35 8.27
C THR A 57 11.53 -2.46 8.53
N MET A 58 11.66 -1.50 9.45
CA MET A 58 10.62 -0.53 9.77
C MET A 58 11.07 0.90 9.47
N HIS A 59 10.09 1.75 9.13
CA HIS A 59 10.21 3.20 9.12
C HIS A 59 9.09 3.78 9.97
N SER A 60 9.44 4.16 11.20
CA SER A 60 8.48 4.67 12.17
C SER A 60 8.36 6.19 12.08
N GLY A 61 7.13 6.69 12.18
CA GLY A 61 6.91 8.12 12.35
C GLY A 61 7.35 8.60 13.74
N ILE A 62 7.68 9.90 13.88
CA ILE A 62 8.07 10.51 15.16
C ILE A 62 6.94 10.43 16.19
N ARG A 63 5.69 10.59 15.73
CA ARG A 63 4.52 10.53 16.59
C ARG A 63 4.18 9.09 16.96
N LYS A 64 4.27 8.75 18.25
CA LYS A 64 3.93 7.43 18.77
C LYS A 64 2.48 7.03 18.48
N GLY A 65 2.27 5.77 18.07
CA GLY A 65 0.95 5.21 17.79
C GLY A 65 0.28 5.74 16.52
N TYR A 66 1.02 6.34 15.61
CA TYR A 66 0.51 6.94 14.38
C TYR A 66 1.32 6.51 13.17
N SER A 67 0.65 6.27 12.02
CA SER A 67 1.28 5.94 10.74
C SER A 67 2.28 4.77 10.84
N SER A 68 3.46 4.93 10.27
CA SER A 68 4.57 3.98 10.23
C SER A 68 4.34 2.82 9.25
N VAL A 69 5.40 2.45 8.54
CA VAL A 69 5.40 1.34 7.59
C VAL A 69 6.48 0.34 7.92
N ALA A 70 6.29 -0.90 7.47
CA ALA A 70 7.28 -1.96 7.62
C ALA A 70 7.34 -2.82 6.34
N VAL A 71 8.44 -3.54 6.17
CA VAL A 71 8.60 -4.55 5.15
C VAL A 71 9.26 -5.80 5.72
N TYR A 72 8.70 -6.95 5.43
CA TYR A 72 9.30 -8.27 5.65
C TYR A 72 9.83 -8.77 4.32
N THR A 73 11.08 -9.23 4.31
CA THR A 73 11.72 -9.80 3.12
C THR A 73 12.34 -11.14 3.46
N ARG A 74 12.17 -12.14 2.60
CA ARG A 74 12.83 -13.44 2.71
C ARG A 74 13.64 -13.82 1.46
N VAL A 75 13.66 -12.92 0.48
CA VAL A 75 14.51 -13.04 -0.71
C VAL A 75 15.66 -12.04 -0.63
N PRO A 76 16.78 -12.28 -1.32
CA PRO A 76 17.86 -11.31 -1.40
C PRO A 76 17.35 -9.98 -1.99
N VAL A 77 17.60 -8.87 -1.29
CA VAL A 77 17.32 -7.53 -1.75
C VAL A 77 18.61 -6.76 -1.94
N THR A 78 18.67 -5.91 -2.96
CA THR A 78 19.86 -5.11 -3.24
C THR A 78 20.01 -3.98 -2.21
N GLU A 79 18.89 -3.36 -1.83
CA GLU A 79 18.87 -2.21 -0.93
C GLU A 79 17.45 -2.00 -0.37
N ILE A 80 17.36 -1.49 0.86
CA ILE A 80 16.12 -0.98 1.44
C ILE A 80 16.35 0.48 1.85
N ILE A 81 15.55 1.40 1.28
CA ILE A 81 15.62 2.84 1.55
C ILE A 81 14.43 3.21 2.42
N LYS A 82 14.72 3.81 3.60
CA LYS A 82 13.70 4.36 4.50
C LYS A 82 13.40 5.80 4.10
N GLY A 83 12.13 6.10 3.93
CA GLY A 83 11.65 7.44 3.65
C GLY A 83 11.65 7.85 2.18
N SER A 84 11.19 9.06 1.96
CA SER A 84 11.12 9.71 0.66
C SER A 84 12.35 10.55 0.34
N GLY A 85 13.12 10.93 1.38
CA GLY A 85 14.18 11.93 1.35
C GLY A 85 13.64 13.36 1.61
N ILE A 86 12.36 13.51 1.97
CA ILE A 86 11.73 14.77 2.34
C ILE A 86 11.37 14.70 3.82
N GLU A 87 12.02 15.51 4.65
CA GLU A 87 11.94 15.46 6.12
C GLU A 87 10.49 15.49 6.64
N GLU A 88 9.65 16.35 6.05
CA GLU A 88 8.25 16.50 6.44
C GLU A 88 7.47 15.18 6.30
N TYR A 89 7.73 14.39 5.25
CA TYR A 89 7.08 13.10 5.01
C TYR A 89 7.71 11.98 5.83
N ASP A 90 9.03 12.03 5.96
CA ASP A 90 9.80 11.02 6.68
C ASP A 90 9.53 11.09 8.18
N ALA A 91 9.17 12.27 8.71
CA ALA A 91 8.68 12.45 10.08
C ALA A 91 7.38 11.66 10.37
N GLU A 92 6.59 11.31 9.35
CA GLU A 92 5.39 10.47 9.50
C GLU A 92 5.65 8.98 9.23
N GLY A 93 6.84 8.58 8.75
CA GLY A 93 7.23 7.19 8.52
C GLY A 93 6.32 6.48 7.50
N ARG A 94 6.18 7.06 6.29
CA ARG A 94 5.16 6.63 5.32
C ARG A 94 5.69 5.81 4.15
N VAL A 95 6.99 5.81 3.91
CA VAL A 95 7.59 5.27 2.70
C VAL A 95 8.71 4.30 3.02
N LEU A 96 8.67 3.14 2.39
CA LEU A 96 9.80 2.21 2.26
C LEU A 96 9.98 1.87 0.78
N GLN A 97 11.21 1.89 0.30
CA GLN A 97 11.58 1.41 -1.02
C GLN A 97 12.47 0.18 -0.88
N VAL A 98 12.15 -0.88 -1.60
CA VAL A 98 12.94 -2.11 -1.69
C VAL A 98 13.42 -2.27 -3.13
N ASN A 99 14.71 -2.38 -3.34
CA ASN A 99 15.30 -2.63 -4.65
C ASN A 99 15.67 -4.11 -4.80
N VAL A 100 15.16 -4.75 -5.85
CA VAL A 100 15.45 -6.16 -6.20
C VAL A 100 15.77 -6.21 -7.70
N GLY A 101 17.04 -6.43 -8.06
CA GLY A 101 17.44 -6.39 -9.47
C GLY A 101 17.07 -5.06 -10.16
N GLU A 102 16.26 -5.15 -11.20
CA GLU A 102 15.76 -3.99 -11.93
C GLU A 102 14.52 -3.33 -11.32
N TYR A 103 13.89 -3.97 -10.32
CA TYR A 103 12.67 -3.48 -9.70
C TYR A 103 12.98 -2.48 -8.58
N ALA A 104 12.29 -1.33 -8.60
CA ALA A 104 12.18 -0.39 -7.51
C ALA A 104 10.75 -0.49 -6.93
N ILE A 105 10.61 -1.08 -5.75
CA ILE A 105 9.32 -1.45 -5.16
C ILE A 105 9.04 -0.54 -3.97
N PHE A 106 7.97 0.23 -4.04
CA PHE A 106 7.56 1.17 -3.00
C PHE A 106 6.37 0.62 -2.21
N GLY A 107 6.55 0.48 -0.88
CA GLY A 107 5.47 0.25 0.08
C GLY A 107 5.12 1.55 0.79
N ILE A 108 3.92 2.08 0.57
CA ILE A 108 3.56 3.44 0.98
C ILE A 108 2.23 3.45 1.74
N TYR A 109 2.19 4.25 2.80
CA TYR A 109 0.96 4.69 3.45
C TYR A 109 0.70 6.14 3.08
N PHE A 110 -0.06 6.37 2.02
CA PHE A 110 -0.39 7.71 1.57
C PHE A 110 -1.25 8.45 2.59
N PRO A 111 -1.09 9.78 2.74
CA PRO A 111 -1.85 10.54 3.72
C PRO A 111 -3.36 10.51 3.47
N ASN A 112 -4.14 10.40 4.56
CA ASN A 112 -5.57 10.67 4.51
C ASN A 112 -5.81 12.19 4.55
N GLY A 113 -6.71 12.71 3.71
CA GLY A 113 -7.03 14.14 3.60
C GLY A 113 -8.18 14.64 4.50
N GLY A 114 -8.79 13.75 5.31
CA GLY A 114 -10.04 14.05 6.03
C GLY A 114 -9.93 14.95 7.26
N LYS A 115 -8.77 15.57 7.51
CA LYS A 115 -8.54 16.45 8.69
C LYS A 115 -8.44 17.95 8.32
N GLY A 116 -9.17 18.40 7.32
CA GLY A 116 -9.21 19.79 6.89
C GLY A 116 -8.29 20.13 5.71
N ASP A 117 -8.37 21.38 5.27
CA ASP A 117 -7.74 21.84 4.02
C ASP A 117 -6.21 21.73 4.04
N GLU A 118 -5.58 22.06 5.16
CA GLU A 118 -4.12 21.94 5.31
C GLU A 118 -3.65 20.49 5.10
N ARG A 119 -4.41 19.52 5.62
CA ARG A 119 -4.09 18.10 5.44
C ARG A 119 -4.30 17.64 4.00
N MET A 120 -5.28 18.20 3.31
CA MET A 120 -5.50 17.93 1.89
C MET A 120 -4.34 18.51 1.05
N VAL A 121 -3.91 19.75 1.32
CA VAL A 121 -2.74 20.36 0.66
C VAL A 121 -1.49 19.50 0.86
N TYR A 122 -1.24 19.04 2.09
CA TYR A 122 -0.14 18.13 2.40
C TYR A 122 -0.25 16.82 1.60
N LYS A 123 -1.43 16.21 1.53
CA LYS A 123 -1.68 14.98 0.79
C LYS A 123 -1.36 15.17 -0.69
N MET A 124 -1.87 16.22 -1.31
CA MET A 124 -1.67 16.47 -2.74
C MET A 124 -0.20 16.75 -3.08
N LYS A 125 0.50 17.50 -2.21
CA LYS A 125 1.94 17.74 -2.35
C LYS A 125 2.74 16.44 -2.20
N PHE A 126 2.44 15.62 -1.20
CA PHE A 126 3.04 14.29 -1.02
C PHE A 126 2.88 13.42 -2.27
N TYR A 127 1.70 13.42 -2.86
CA TYR A 127 1.40 12.69 -4.07
C TYR A 127 2.26 13.16 -5.26
N ASP A 128 2.36 14.47 -5.49
CA ASP A 128 3.13 15.03 -6.62
C ASP A 128 4.64 14.84 -6.45
N ASP A 129 5.17 15.03 -5.25
CA ASP A 129 6.60 14.85 -4.96
C ASP A 129 7.02 13.38 -5.14
N LEU A 130 6.16 12.43 -4.75
CA LEU A 130 6.44 11.00 -4.98
C LEU A 130 6.30 10.61 -6.46
N LEU A 131 5.33 11.17 -7.18
CA LEU A 131 5.20 10.93 -8.61
C LEU A 131 6.48 11.35 -9.36
N ALA A 132 7.05 12.51 -9.03
CA ALA A 132 8.32 12.95 -9.59
C ALA A 132 9.47 11.97 -9.31
N LYS A 133 9.51 11.39 -8.10
CA LYS A 133 10.50 10.35 -7.73
C LYS A 133 10.31 9.07 -8.54
N PHE A 134 9.07 8.63 -8.71
CA PHE A 134 8.75 7.43 -9.51
C PHE A 134 9.14 7.63 -10.97
N ASP A 135 8.81 8.79 -11.55
CA ASP A 135 9.15 9.13 -12.93
C ASP A 135 10.66 9.15 -13.17
N ALA A 136 11.43 9.76 -12.26
CA ALA A 136 12.89 9.78 -12.35
C ALA A 136 13.50 8.35 -12.35
N LEU A 137 12.96 7.43 -11.56
CA LEU A 137 13.41 6.03 -11.54
C LEU A 137 13.02 5.30 -12.84
N LYS A 138 11.81 5.52 -13.34
CA LYS A 138 11.34 4.95 -14.61
C LYS A 138 12.18 5.46 -15.78
N GLU A 139 12.47 6.77 -15.83
CA GLU A 139 13.36 7.38 -16.84
C GLU A 139 14.79 6.84 -16.78
N ALA A 140 15.26 6.47 -15.58
CA ALA A 140 16.54 5.77 -15.37
C ALA A 140 16.49 4.28 -15.77
N GLY A 141 15.39 3.79 -16.34
CA GLY A 141 15.23 2.42 -16.82
C GLY A 141 14.79 1.41 -15.77
N LYS A 142 14.43 1.84 -14.54
CA LYS A 142 13.91 0.95 -13.51
C LYS A 142 12.47 0.54 -13.83
N LYS A 143 12.12 -0.67 -13.40
CA LYS A 143 10.75 -1.17 -13.31
C LYS A 143 10.17 -0.76 -11.96
N VAL A 144 9.22 0.17 -11.97
CA VAL A 144 8.68 0.77 -10.74
C VAL A 144 7.39 0.08 -10.34
N ILE A 145 7.32 -0.36 -9.08
CA ILE A 145 6.12 -0.93 -8.45
C ILE A 145 5.74 -0.05 -7.26
N ILE A 146 4.53 0.46 -7.24
CA ILE A 146 3.99 1.30 -6.17
C ILE A 146 2.84 0.53 -5.53
N THR A 147 2.94 0.23 -4.25
CA THR A 147 1.88 -0.47 -3.52
C THR A 147 1.63 0.13 -2.14
N GLY A 148 0.47 -0.14 -1.61
CA GLY A 148 0.05 0.28 -0.29
C GLY A 148 -1.35 0.88 -0.27
N ASP A 149 -1.66 1.56 0.83
CA ASP A 149 -2.90 2.30 1.02
C ASP A 149 -2.75 3.71 0.44
N PHE A 150 -3.39 3.94 -0.71
CA PHE A 150 -3.38 5.24 -1.40
C PHE A 150 -4.37 6.23 -0.78
N ASN A 151 -5.25 5.78 0.10
CA ASN A 151 -6.33 6.61 0.66
C ASN A 151 -7.18 7.33 -0.40
N VAL A 152 -7.37 6.71 -1.57
CA VAL A 152 -8.23 7.20 -2.66
C VAL A 152 -8.85 6.04 -3.43
N ALA A 153 -10.16 6.12 -3.69
CA ALA A 153 -10.84 5.31 -4.69
C ALA A 153 -10.86 6.09 -6.01
N HIS A 154 -10.36 5.49 -7.09
CA HIS A 154 -10.18 6.20 -8.36
C HIS A 154 -11.50 6.43 -9.08
N ASN A 155 -12.27 5.38 -9.31
CA ASN A 155 -13.50 5.41 -10.10
C ASN A 155 -14.74 5.08 -9.25
N GLU A 156 -15.93 5.32 -9.79
CA GLU A 156 -17.19 5.03 -9.09
C GLU A 156 -17.35 3.53 -8.78
N ILE A 157 -16.80 2.65 -9.60
CA ILE A 157 -16.77 1.20 -9.36
C ILE A 157 -15.89 0.81 -8.15
N ASP A 158 -14.99 1.71 -7.71
CA ASP A 158 -14.01 1.44 -6.66
C ASP A 158 -14.54 1.72 -5.25
N LEU A 159 -15.80 2.12 -5.10
CA LEU A 159 -16.43 2.28 -3.79
C LEU A 159 -17.94 2.03 -3.83
N ALA A 160 -18.47 1.59 -2.69
CA ALA A 160 -19.91 1.56 -2.48
C ALA A 160 -20.46 2.99 -2.30
N ASN A 161 -21.64 3.26 -2.89
CA ASN A 161 -22.35 4.54 -2.76
C ASN A 161 -21.53 5.76 -3.24
N PRO A 162 -21.03 5.79 -4.48
CA PRO A 162 -20.19 6.87 -4.99
C PRO A 162 -20.88 8.25 -4.91
N GLU A 163 -22.18 8.35 -5.23
CA GLU A 163 -22.91 9.62 -5.22
C GLU A 163 -22.87 10.31 -3.84
N SER A 164 -23.02 9.56 -2.76
CA SER A 164 -23.01 10.12 -1.40
C SER A 164 -21.61 10.48 -0.92
N ASN A 165 -20.55 9.99 -1.59
CA ASN A 165 -19.17 10.17 -1.19
C ASN A 165 -18.38 11.19 -2.02
N LYS A 166 -19.00 11.86 -3.00
CA LYS A 166 -18.33 12.88 -3.86
C LYS A 166 -17.66 14.03 -3.09
N LYS A 167 -18.08 14.25 -1.85
CA LYS A 167 -17.52 15.28 -0.95
C LYS A 167 -16.71 14.68 0.21
N THR A 168 -16.42 13.39 0.17
CA THR A 168 -15.67 12.67 1.20
C THR A 168 -14.21 12.54 0.77
N SER A 169 -13.24 12.83 1.67
CA SER A 169 -11.82 12.58 1.41
C SER A 169 -11.60 11.10 1.07
N GLY A 170 -10.78 10.85 0.09
CA GLY A 170 -10.60 9.54 -0.55
C GLY A 170 -11.45 9.36 -1.81
N PHE A 171 -12.42 10.29 -2.09
CA PHE A 171 -13.18 10.29 -3.33
C PHE A 171 -13.46 11.70 -3.87
N LEU A 172 -12.73 12.71 -3.36
CA LEU A 172 -12.81 14.06 -3.91
C LEU A 172 -12.26 14.10 -5.34
N GLN A 173 -12.83 14.99 -6.16
CA GLN A 173 -12.41 15.09 -7.57
C GLN A 173 -10.90 15.32 -7.70
N ILE A 174 -10.30 16.20 -6.87
CA ILE A 174 -8.85 16.48 -6.90
C ILE A 174 -8.00 15.24 -6.63
N GLU A 175 -8.44 14.35 -5.73
CA GLU A 175 -7.73 13.10 -5.41
C GLU A 175 -7.82 12.10 -6.58
N ARG A 176 -9.00 11.99 -7.19
CA ARG A 176 -9.25 11.15 -8.37
C ARG A 176 -8.51 11.65 -9.61
N ASP A 177 -8.49 12.97 -9.82
CA ASP A 177 -7.75 13.59 -10.92
C ASP A 177 -6.25 13.32 -10.80
N TRP A 178 -5.72 13.34 -9.57
CA TRP A 178 -4.33 12.98 -9.35
C TRP A 178 -4.05 11.51 -9.69
N PHE A 179 -4.93 10.59 -9.33
CA PHE A 179 -4.77 9.18 -9.69
C PHE A 179 -4.80 8.99 -11.22
N THR A 180 -5.70 9.70 -11.90
CA THR A 180 -5.72 9.77 -13.38
C THR A 180 -4.41 10.33 -13.94
N LYS A 181 -3.86 11.39 -13.33
CA LYS A 181 -2.54 11.94 -13.67
C LYS A 181 -1.45 10.89 -13.51
N LEU A 182 -1.41 10.17 -12.40
CA LEU A 182 -0.45 9.07 -12.19
C LEU A 182 -0.50 8.08 -13.36
N LEU A 183 -1.67 7.59 -13.73
CA LEU A 183 -1.82 6.66 -14.86
C LEU A 183 -1.38 7.28 -16.19
N SER A 184 -1.64 8.58 -16.41
CA SER A 184 -1.22 9.28 -17.63
C SER A 184 0.31 9.43 -17.78
N HIS A 185 1.06 9.23 -16.68
CA HIS A 185 2.52 9.20 -16.68
C HIS A 185 3.10 7.82 -17.07
N GLY A 186 2.30 6.91 -17.63
CA GLY A 186 2.74 5.56 -18.04
C GLY A 186 2.82 4.59 -16.87
N TYR A 187 1.83 4.67 -15.99
CA TYR A 187 1.59 3.69 -14.92
C TYR A 187 0.26 2.97 -15.13
N VAL A 188 0.15 1.75 -14.62
CA VAL A 188 -1.01 0.86 -14.78
C VAL A 188 -1.52 0.43 -13.41
N ASP A 189 -2.81 0.66 -13.12
CA ASP A 189 -3.53 0.00 -12.02
C ASP A 189 -3.76 -1.46 -12.41
N VAL A 190 -2.93 -2.35 -11.89
CA VAL A 190 -2.89 -3.76 -12.34
C VAL A 190 -4.22 -4.47 -12.14
N TYR A 191 -4.91 -4.20 -11.01
CA TYR A 191 -6.19 -4.85 -10.76
C TYR A 191 -7.25 -4.40 -11.76
N ARG A 192 -7.38 -3.10 -11.99
CA ARG A 192 -8.41 -2.53 -12.86
C ARG A 192 -8.15 -2.84 -14.33
N ASP A 193 -6.89 -2.88 -14.74
CA ASP A 193 -6.48 -3.27 -16.09
C ASP A 193 -6.93 -4.72 -16.42
N ARG A 194 -6.75 -5.63 -15.47
CA ARG A 194 -7.11 -7.04 -15.64
C ARG A 194 -8.58 -7.37 -15.40
N ASN A 195 -9.25 -6.56 -14.57
CA ASN A 195 -10.62 -6.77 -14.13
C ASN A 195 -11.44 -5.48 -14.29
N PRO A 196 -11.69 -5.02 -15.53
CA PRO A 196 -12.26 -3.69 -15.79
C PRO A 196 -13.65 -3.47 -15.21
N GLU A 197 -14.43 -4.51 -15.03
CA GLU A 197 -15.83 -4.45 -14.58
C GLU A 197 -16.06 -5.11 -13.21
N GLU A 198 -15.02 -5.69 -12.60
CA GLU A 198 -15.19 -6.38 -11.31
C GLU A 198 -15.28 -5.39 -10.16
N VAL A 199 -16.36 -5.50 -9.36
CA VAL A 199 -16.52 -4.75 -8.11
C VAL A 199 -15.85 -5.51 -6.99
N LYS A 200 -14.75 -4.99 -6.50
CA LYS A 200 -14.00 -5.57 -5.38
C LYS A 200 -13.36 -4.46 -4.56
N TYR A 201 -13.42 -4.59 -3.24
CA TYR A 201 -12.94 -3.58 -2.31
C TYR A 201 -11.79 -4.11 -1.47
N THR A 202 -11.01 -3.19 -0.88
CA THR A 202 -9.87 -3.50 -0.02
C THR A 202 -10.05 -3.00 1.40
N TRP A 203 -10.95 -2.06 1.63
CA TRP A 203 -11.22 -1.45 2.94
C TRP A 203 -12.71 -1.33 3.22
N TRP A 204 -13.09 -1.48 4.51
CA TRP A 204 -14.45 -1.31 5.01
C TRP A 204 -14.44 -0.58 6.36
N ASP A 205 -15.31 0.43 6.51
CA ASP A 205 -15.49 1.08 7.80
C ASP A 205 -15.85 0.04 8.87
N GLN A 206 -15.18 0.08 10.01
CA GLN A 206 -15.43 -0.85 11.13
C GLN A 206 -16.84 -0.69 11.73
N ARG A 207 -17.49 0.45 11.46
CA ARG A 207 -18.84 0.75 11.94
C ARG A 207 -19.90 0.10 11.05
N PHE A 208 -21.06 -0.16 11.64
CA PHE A 208 -22.26 -0.61 10.92
C PHE A 208 -22.11 -1.93 10.14
N ARG A 209 -21.18 -2.79 10.50
CA ARG A 209 -20.91 -4.04 9.79
C ARG A 209 -20.74 -3.84 8.28
N ALA A 210 -19.94 -2.84 7.90
CA ALA A 210 -19.78 -2.46 6.50
C ALA A 210 -19.18 -3.61 5.66
N ARG A 211 -18.26 -4.41 6.23
CA ARG A 211 -17.66 -5.57 5.54
C ARG A 211 -18.68 -6.69 5.29
N ASP A 212 -19.56 -6.98 6.25
CA ASP A 212 -20.63 -8.02 6.10
C ASP A 212 -21.60 -7.67 4.97
N ARG A 213 -21.81 -6.37 4.71
CA ARG A 213 -22.67 -5.85 3.65
C ARG A 213 -21.92 -5.53 2.36
N ASN A 214 -20.62 -5.77 2.35
CA ASN A 214 -19.69 -5.37 1.29
C ASN A 214 -19.81 -3.89 0.88
N ALA A 215 -20.05 -3.00 1.86
CA ALA A 215 -20.07 -1.55 1.65
C ALA A 215 -18.65 -0.98 1.85
N GLY A 216 -17.77 -1.27 0.91
CA GLY A 216 -16.35 -1.01 1.00
C GLY A 216 -15.82 -0.03 -0.05
N TRP A 217 -14.52 0.18 -0.01
CA TRP A 217 -13.73 1.01 -0.92
C TRP A 217 -12.49 0.23 -1.38
N ARG A 218 -12.08 0.37 -2.63
CA ARG A 218 -10.78 -0.07 -3.11
C ARG A 218 -9.83 1.11 -3.06
N ILE A 219 -9.00 1.15 -2.03
CA ILE A 219 -8.05 2.23 -1.75
C ILE A 219 -6.61 1.74 -1.59
N ASP A 220 -6.41 0.42 -1.62
CA ASP A 220 -5.11 -0.23 -1.67
C ASP A 220 -4.87 -0.74 -3.09
N TYR A 221 -3.65 -0.57 -3.60
CA TYR A 221 -3.33 -0.83 -5.00
C TYR A 221 -1.98 -1.50 -5.19
N PHE A 222 -1.83 -2.12 -6.36
CA PHE A 222 -0.56 -2.28 -7.06
C PHE A 222 -0.64 -1.46 -8.35
N VAL A 223 0.16 -0.40 -8.42
CA VAL A 223 0.34 0.43 -9.60
C VAL A 223 1.77 0.22 -10.09
N VAL A 224 1.94 -0.07 -11.36
CA VAL A 224 3.25 -0.42 -11.92
C VAL A 224 3.57 0.43 -13.14
N SER A 225 4.85 0.66 -13.40
CA SER A 225 5.28 1.28 -14.65
C SER A 225 5.00 0.34 -15.83
N GLU A 226 4.54 0.90 -16.96
CA GLU A 226 4.11 0.11 -18.13
C GLU A 226 5.21 -0.78 -18.73
N ASN A 227 6.50 -0.43 -18.54
CA ASN A 227 7.66 -1.20 -19.02
C ASN A 227 7.85 -2.56 -18.29
N MET A 228 6.99 -2.90 -17.32
CA MET A 228 7.05 -4.17 -16.61
C MET A 228 5.74 -4.99 -16.63
N THR A 229 4.73 -4.53 -17.36
CA THR A 229 3.43 -5.22 -17.39
C THR A 229 3.51 -6.67 -17.86
N GLU A 230 4.46 -6.97 -18.76
CA GLU A 230 4.72 -8.34 -19.24
C GLU A 230 5.29 -9.28 -18.17
N ASP A 231 5.87 -8.76 -17.09
CA ASP A 231 6.43 -9.56 -16.01
C ASP A 231 5.33 -10.05 -15.05
N ILE A 232 4.13 -9.49 -15.11
CA ILE A 232 3.06 -9.77 -14.16
C ILE A 232 2.37 -11.08 -14.52
N VAL A 233 2.40 -12.03 -13.58
CA VAL A 233 1.67 -13.30 -13.66
C VAL A 233 0.24 -13.14 -13.14
N ASP A 234 0.11 -12.57 -11.91
CA ASP A 234 -1.18 -12.45 -11.22
C ASP A 234 -1.25 -11.25 -10.30
N MET A 235 -2.47 -10.78 -10.05
CA MET A 235 -2.82 -9.78 -9.05
C MET A 235 -4.09 -10.20 -8.32
N THR A 236 -4.01 -10.41 -7.01
CA THR A 236 -5.12 -10.92 -6.21
C THR A 236 -5.43 -10.01 -5.03
N ILE A 237 -6.74 -9.80 -4.75
CA ILE A 237 -7.27 -9.14 -3.53
C ILE A 237 -7.92 -10.22 -2.66
N TYR A 238 -7.48 -10.37 -1.40
CA TYR A 238 -7.86 -11.46 -0.50
C TYR A 238 -8.95 -10.99 0.49
N ASN A 239 -10.19 -10.88 0.02
CA ASN A 239 -11.30 -10.39 0.84
C ASN A 239 -11.63 -11.27 2.04
N ASP A 240 -11.26 -12.55 2.01
CA ASP A 240 -11.56 -13.53 3.07
C ASP A 240 -10.54 -13.49 4.21
N ILE A 241 -9.37 -12.86 4.01
CA ILE A 241 -8.39 -12.67 5.07
C ILE A 241 -8.83 -11.53 5.99
N MET A 242 -9.03 -11.88 7.26
CA MET A 242 -9.55 -11.00 8.29
C MET A 242 -8.45 -10.46 9.22
N GLY A 243 -8.81 -9.60 10.17
CA GLY A 243 -7.90 -9.09 11.21
C GLY A 243 -7.72 -7.58 11.18
N SER A 244 -7.77 -6.96 10.01
CA SER A 244 -7.77 -5.51 9.79
C SER A 244 -9.09 -5.07 9.13
N ASP A 245 -9.34 -3.78 9.11
CA ASP A 245 -10.37 -3.13 8.28
C ASP A 245 -9.99 -3.06 6.80
N HIS A 246 -8.73 -3.33 6.47
CA HIS A 246 -8.27 -3.62 5.11
C HIS A 246 -8.06 -5.13 4.94
N CYS A 247 -8.13 -5.61 3.69
CA CYS A 247 -7.65 -6.93 3.32
C CYS A 247 -6.30 -6.83 2.58
N PRO A 248 -5.48 -7.89 2.59
CA PRO A 248 -4.24 -7.91 1.83
C PRO A 248 -4.50 -8.05 0.33
N LEU A 249 -3.52 -7.62 -0.44
CA LEU A 249 -3.45 -7.82 -1.88
C LEU A 249 -2.04 -8.27 -2.29
N SER A 250 -1.93 -9.03 -3.38
CA SER A 250 -0.65 -9.52 -3.89
C SER A 250 -0.46 -9.25 -5.37
N LEU A 251 0.80 -9.02 -5.74
CA LEU A 251 1.29 -9.03 -7.11
C LEU A 251 2.30 -10.16 -7.25
N THR A 252 2.10 -11.05 -8.23
CA THR A 252 3.02 -12.13 -8.55
C THR A 252 3.73 -11.81 -9.86
N LEU A 253 5.05 -11.77 -9.82
CA LEU A 253 5.91 -11.57 -10.98
C LEU A 253 6.46 -12.92 -11.45
N LYS A 254 6.81 -13.02 -12.73
CA LYS A 254 7.52 -14.17 -13.31
C LYS A 254 8.76 -14.47 -12.46
N GLY A 255 9.09 -15.74 -12.29
CA GLY A 255 10.38 -16.17 -11.77
C GLY A 255 11.48 -15.90 -12.81
N GLU A 256 12.69 -15.62 -12.33
CA GLU A 256 13.88 -15.71 -13.20
C GLU A 256 14.13 -17.16 -13.63
#